data_03ae437e60a84464829f295f18f9a16d
#
_entry.id   03ae437e60a84464829f295f18f9a16d
#
_cell.length_a   1.000
_cell.length_b   1.000
_cell.length_c   1.000
_cell.angle_alpha   90.00
_cell.angle_beta   90.00
_cell.angle_gamma   90.00
#
_symmetry.space_group_name_H-M   'P 1'
#
loop_
_entity.id
_entity.type
_entity.pdbx_description
1 polymer ?
#
loop_
_entity_poly.entity_id
_entity_poly.type
_entity_poly.pdbx_seq_one_letter_code
_entity_poly.pdbx_strand_id
1 'polypeptide(L)'
;MKKFNLIAVFFVCMLIVNTTFAQGVKNIVLVHGAFADGSGWEGVYNILSKKGYNVTAVQNPLTSLEDDVAAVNRALDKQEGPVILVGHSWGGAVITEAGNSPKVVGLVYVAAFQPDAGESALKWAMDAPPAPENGILNPDAAGFLYYDKAKFHAGFCADVSKEKADFMFASQGPVGAKGFGTPVSQAAWKTKPSWGIVATADKSISPDTERKMYKRSGTKITELNGSHVIFISKPKEVAAVIETAAKEADKK
;
A
#
# COMPACT_ATOMS: atom_id res chain seq x y z
N MET A 1 7.33 21.03 -82.55
CA MET A 1 6.62 20.07 -81.70
C MET A 1 7.49 19.81 -80.45
N LYS A 2 7.19 20.44 -79.31
CA LYS A 2 7.96 20.29 -78.06
C LYS A 2 7.28 19.23 -77.21
N LYS A 3 7.96 18.13 -76.90
CA LYS A 3 7.47 17.07 -75.99
C LYS A 3 7.66 17.52 -74.55
N PHE A 4 6.57 17.64 -73.81
CA PHE A 4 6.57 17.87 -72.34
C PHE A 4 6.72 16.50 -71.66
N ASN A 5 7.81 16.29 -70.94
CA ASN A 5 7.97 15.12 -70.04
C ASN A 5 7.36 15.47 -68.68
N LEU A 6 6.29 14.77 -68.32
CA LEU A 6 5.61 14.87 -67.04
C LEU A 6 6.36 13.95 -66.03
N ILE A 7 7.13 14.51 -65.10
CA ILE A 7 7.77 13.76 -64.01
C ILE A 7 6.72 13.67 -62.90
N ALA A 8 6.17 12.47 -62.67
CA ALA A 8 5.32 12.17 -61.53
C ALA A 8 6.18 11.97 -60.28
N VAL A 9 6.13 12.92 -59.33
CA VAL A 9 6.78 12.78 -58.01
C VAL A 9 5.84 11.96 -57.10
N PHE A 10 6.23 10.72 -56.83
CA PHE A 10 5.54 9.88 -55.86
C PHE A 10 5.97 10.32 -54.45
N PHE A 11 5.09 10.99 -53.70
CA PHE A 11 5.29 11.31 -52.29
C PHE A 11 4.96 10.05 -51.48
N VAL A 12 5.96 9.30 -51.04
CA VAL A 12 5.79 8.19 -50.10
C VAL A 12 5.63 8.79 -48.68
N CYS A 13 4.40 8.91 -48.18
CA CYS A 13 4.14 9.21 -46.78
C CYS A 13 4.55 7.98 -45.93
N MET A 14 5.76 8.01 -45.36
CA MET A 14 6.12 7.09 -44.28
C MET A 14 5.29 7.42 -43.06
N LEU A 15 4.24 6.62 -42.80
CA LEU A 15 3.56 6.58 -41.53
C LEU A 15 4.55 6.01 -40.50
N ILE A 16 5.18 6.88 -39.71
CA ILE A 16 5.93 6.48 -38.51
C ILE A 16 4.87 6.03 -37.51
N VAL A 17 4.63 4.72 -37.45
CA VAL A 17 3.86 4.11 -36.36
C VAL A 17 4.76 4.20 -35.14
N ASN A 18 4.57 5.25 -34.32
CA ASN A 18 5.11 5.29 -32.98
C ASN A 18 4.46 4.17 -32.17
N THR A 19 5.07 2.98 -32.14
CA THR A 19 4.78 1.98 -31.13
C THR A 19 5.30 2.54 -29.80
N THR A 20 4.46 3.29 -29.10
CA THR A 20 4.63 3.52 -27.69
C THR A 20 4.54 2.15 -27.03
N PHE A 21 5.70 1.54 -26.78
CA PHE A 21 5.77 0.46 -25.80
C PHE A 21 5.23 1.07 -24.51
N ALA A 22 4.10 0.53 -24.02
CA ALA A 22 3.60 0.91 -22.71
C ALA A 22 4.76 0.71 -21.74
N GLN A 23 5.28 1.81 -21.23
CA GLN A 23 6.38 1.78 -20.27
C GLN A 23 5.77 1.26 -18.98
N GLY A 24 6.09 0.03 -18.57
CA GLY A 24 5.51 -0.64 -17.42
C GLY A 24 5.43 0.26 -16.20
N VAL A 25 4.51 0.00 -15.28
CA VAL A 25 4.30 0.84 -14.10
C VAL A 25 5.60 1.01 -13.33
N LYS A 26 6.10 2.24 -13.24
CA LYS A 26 7.38 2.58 -12.61
C LYS A 26 7.23 3.27 -11.25
N ASN A 27 6.07 3.88 -11.00
CA ASN A 27 5.85 4.61 -9.76
C ASN A 27 5.21 3.71 -8.70
N ILE A 28 5.79 3.72 -7.51
CA ILE A 28 5.32 2.98 -6.34
C ILE A 28 5.19 3.96 -5.20
N VAL A 29 4.00 4.03 -4.59
CA VAL A 29 3.73 4.86 -3.42
C VAL A 29 3.44 3.93 -2.23
N LEU A 30 4.25 4.05 -1.17
CA LEU A 30 4.21 3.22 0.03
C LEU A 30 3.57 4.00 1.18
N VAL A 31 2.55 3.41 1.80
CA VAL A 31 1.75 4.02 2.86
C VAL A 31 1.87 3.18 4.13
N HIS A 32 2.40 3.76 5.21
CA HIS A 32 2.57 3.08 6.49
C HIS A 32 1.26 2.95 7.27
N GLY A 33 1.25 2.06 8.25
CA GLY A 33 0.13 1.86 9.18
C GLY A 33 0.23 2.73 10.44
N ALA A 34 -0.67 2.45 11.38
CA ALA A 34 -0.65 3.00 12.72
C ALA A 34 0.58 2.52 13.50
N PHE A 35 1.01 3.27 14.51
CA PHE A 35 2.15 2.96 15.37
C PHE A 35 3.49 2.75 14.61
N ALA A 36 3.56 3.25 13.39
CA ALA A 36 4.70 3.18 12.49
C ALA A 36 4.88 4.50 11.75
N ASP A 37 5.92 4.60 10.94
CA ASP A 37 6.19 5.72 10.06
C ASP A 37 6.75 5.24 8.71
N GLY A 38 6.98 6.17 7.79
CA GLY A 38 7.47 5.84 6.45
C GLY A 38 8.88 5.25 6.42
N SER A 39 9.69 5.41 7.49
CA SER A 39 11.05 4.87 7.54
C SER A 39 11.08 3.34 7.57
N GLY A 40 10.01 2.70 8.06
CA GLY A 40 9.88 1.25 8.05
C GLY A 40 9.96 0.64 6.64
N TRP A 41 9.65 1.40 5.61
CA TRP A 41 9.72 0.97 4.22
C TRP A 41 11.14 0.96 3.62
N GLU A 42 12.18 1.39 4.35
CA GLU A 42 13.55 1.53 3.83
C GLU A 42 14.06 0.28 3.11
N GLY A 43 13.84 -0.91 3.68
CA GLY A 43 14.28 -2.17 3.06
C GLY A 43 13.63 -2.43 1.71
N VAL A 44 12.32 -2.23 1.61
CA VAL A 44 11.54 -2.38 0.37
C VAL A 44 11.92 -1.29 -0.62
N TYR A 45 12.04 -0.03 -0.16
CA TYR A 45 12.48 1.11 -0.96
C TYR A 45 13.82 0.82 -1.64
N ASN A 46 14.82 0.38 -0.89
CA ASN A 46 16.18 0.12 -1.40
C ASN A 46 16.19 -0.97 -2.48
N ILE A 47 15.34 -2.00 -2.34
CA ILE A 47 15.24 -3.09 -3.32
C ILE A 47 14.59 -2.59 -4.62
N LEU A 48 13.46 -1.89 -4.50
CA LEU A 48 12.69 -1.44 -5.65
C LEU A 48 13.42 -0.33 -6.42
N SER A 49 14.05 0.62 -5.71
CA SER A 49 14.82 1.71 -6.32
C SER A 49 16.02 1.18 -7.10
N LYS A 50 16.73 0.17 -6.59
CA LYS A 50 17.85 -0.50 -7.32
C LYS A 50 17.37 -1.20 -8.60
N LYS A 51 16.07 -1.53 -8.69
CA LYS A 51 15.44 -2.12 -9.87
C LYS A 51 14.85 -1.08 -10.84
N GLY A 52 15.07 0.20 -10.57
CA GLY A 52 14.65 1.31 -11.43
C GLY A 52 13.19 1.73 -11.26
N TYR A 53 12.55 1.39 -10.13
CA TYR A 53 11.28 1.97 -9.74
C TYR A 53 11.47 3.34 -9.08
N ASN A 54 10.53 4.26 -9.35
CA ASN A 54 10.39 5.52 -8.64
C ASN A 54 9.53 5.27 -7.40
N VAL A 55 10.13 5.29 -6.22
CA VAL A 55 9.48 4.90 -4.96
C VAL A 55 9.34 6.10 -4.05
N THR A 56 8.12 6.35 -3.57
CA THR A 56 7.80 7.39 -2.59
C THR A 56 7.21 6.75 -1.34
N ALA A 57 7.78 6.98 -0.17
CA ALA A 57 7.18 6.65 1.12
C ALA A 57 6.43 7.87 1.67
N VAL A 58 5.14 7.71 1.91
CA VAL A 58 4.29 8.76 2.48
C VAL A 58 4.47 8.81 3.98
N GLN A 59 4.45 10.02 4.56
CA GLN A 59 4.32 10.23 6.00
C GLN A 59 2.86 10.60 6.29
N ASN A 60 2.12 9.63 6.82
CA ASN A 60 0.74 9.82 7.22
C ASN A 60 0.69 10.58 8.56
N PRO A 61 -0.14 11.62 8.71
CA PRO A 61 -0.29 12.32 9.98
C PRO A 61 -0.96 11.49 11.08
N LEU A 62 -1.68 10.40 10.72
CA LEU A 62 -2.39 9.49 11.62
C LEU A 62 -3.46 10.17 12.48
N THR A 63 -3.96 11.34 12.07
CA THR A 63 -4.96 12.14 12.79
C THR A 63 -6.39 11.77 12.43
N SER A 64 -6.63 11.46 11.15
CA SER A 64 -7.92 11.00 10.62
C SER A 64 -7.73 10.23 9.31
N LEU A 65 -8.77 9.53 8.83
CA LEU A 65 -8.75 8.90 7.50
C LEU A 65 -8.58 9.96 6.40
N GLU A 66 -9.28 11.07 6.53
CA GLU A 66 -9.28 12.17 5.56
C GLU A 66 -7.90 12.80 5.44
N ASP A 67 -7.21 13.04 6.56
CA ASP A 67 -5.87 13.64 6.58
C ASP A 67 -4.82 12.71 5.96
N ASP A 68 -4.91 11.41 6.26
CA ASP A 68 -4.02 10.39 5.71
C ASP A 68 -4.25 10.21 4.21
N VAL A 69 -5.51 10.18 3.76
CA VAL A 69 -5.88 10.17 2.33
C VAL A 69 -5.37 11.44 1.62
N ALA A 70 -5.48 12.60 2.26
CA ALA A 70 -4.96 13.84 1.70
C ALA A 70 -3.43 13.82 1.58
N ALA A 71 -2.72 13.19 2.53
CA ALA A 71 -1.26 13.01 2.45
C ALA A 71 -0.89 12.10 1.26
N VAL A 72 -1.61 10.99 1.08
CA VAL A 72 -1.41 10.07 -0.05
C VAL A 72 -1.71 10.78 -1.38
N ASN A 73 -2.80 11.52 -1.49
CA ASN A 73 -3.16 12.25 -2.71
C ASN A 73 -2.07 13.26 -3.10
N ARG A 74 -1.50 14.01 -2.14
CA ARG A 74 -0.36 14.89 -2.42
C ARG A 74 0.87 14.16 -2.98
N ALA A 75 1.10 12.92 -2.54
CA ALA A 75 2.17 12.09 -3.10
C ALA A 75 1.83 11.57 -4.50
N LEU A 76 0.57 11.17 -4.73
CA LEU A 76 0.08 10.74 -6.04
C LEU A 76 0.14 11.88 -7.08
N ASP A 77 -0.20 13.10 -6.68
CA ASP A 77 -0.19 14.27 -7.58
C ASP A 77 1.19 14.55 -8.16
N LYS A 78 2.25 14.24 -7.40
CA LYS A 78 3.65 14.40 -7.83
C LYS A 78 4.15 13.29 -8.75
N GLN A 79 3.40 12.20 -8.92
CA GLN A 79 3.84 11.10 -9.78
C GLN A 79 3.54 11.41 -11.25
N GLU A 80 4.52 11.11 -12.12
CA GLU A 80 4.34 11.13 -13.56
C GLU A 80 3.99 9.72 -14.06
N GLY A 81 2.74 9.54 -14.50
CA GLY A 81 2.24 8.26 -15.01
C GLY A 81 1.57 7.35 -13.97
N PRO A 82 1.37 6.07 -14.32
CA PRO A 82 0.62 5.11 -13.51
C PRO A 82 1.37 4.71 -12.23
N VAL A 83 0.61 4.42 -11.17
CA VAL A 83 1.10 4.13 -9.82
C VAL A 83 0.58 2.81 -9.30
N ILE A 84 1.45 2.00 -8.67
CA ILE A 84 1.05 0.98 -7.71
C ILE A 84 1.03 1.60 -6.31
N LEU A 85 -0.13 1.57 -5.68
CA LEU A 85 -0.33 2.10 -4.34
C LEU A 85 -0.29 0.94 -3.33
N VAL A 86 0.61 1.03 -2.35
CA VAL A 86 0.90 -0.04 -1.37
C VAL A 86 0.55 0.45 0.02
N GLY A 87 -0.25 -0.31 0.79
CA GLY A 87 -0.64 0.03 2.15
C GLY A 87 -0.34 -1.09 3.13
N HIS A 88 0.29 -0.73 4.26
CA HIS A 88 0.50 -1.61 5.39
C HIS A 88 -0.55 -1.34 6.48
N SER A 89 -1.14 -2.37 7.06
CA SER A 89 -2.00 -2.27 8.24
C SER A 89 -3.15 -1.26 8.05
N TRP A 90 -3.25 -0.22 8.89
CA TRP A 90 -4.15 0.92 8.73
C TRP A 90 -4.02 1.58 7.35
N GLY A 91 -2.80 1.66 6.81
CA GLY A 91 -2.56 2.16 5.45
C GLY A 91 -3.36 1.43 4.38
N GLY A 92 -3.85 0.22 4.64
CA GLY A 92 -4.76 -0.51 3.76
C GLY A 92 -6.14 0.17 3.64
N ALA A 93 -6.71 0.68 4.73
CA ALA A 93 -7.93 1.48 4.69
C ALA A 93 -7.70 2.80 3.93
N VAL A 94 -6.55 3.43 4.16
CA VAL A 94 -6.15 4.67 3.46
C VAL A 94 -6.04 4.46 1.95
N ILE A 95 -5.36 3.38 1.50
CA ILE A 95 -5.23 3.10 0.07
C ILE A 95 -6.54 2.61 -0.56
N THR A 96 -7.44 2.04 0.21
CA THR A 96 -8.78 1.67 -0.26
C THR A 96 -9.56 2.91 -0.70
N GLU A 97 -9.43 4.01 0.03
CA GLU A 97 -10.05 5.30 -0.30
C GLU A 97 -9.25 6.05 -1.38
N ALA A 98 -7.95 6.31 -1.14
CA ALA A 98 -7.08 7.07 -2.04
C ALA A 98 -6.87 6.40 -3.40
N GLY A 99 -7.00 5.07 -3.45
CA GLY A 99 -6.83 4.28 -4.67
C GLY A 99 -7.85 4.56 -5.78
N ASN A 100 -8.90 5.33 -5.51
CA ASN A 100 -9.85 5.80 -6.52
C ASN A 100 -9.25 6.87 -7.45
N SER A 101 -8.06 7.41 -7.14
CA SER A 101 -7.31 8.30 -8.03
C SER A 101 -7.11 7.63 -9.41
N PRO A 102 -7.28 8.37 -10.53
CA PRO A 102 -7.06 7.85 -11.87
C PRO A 102 -5.61 7.43 -12.15
N LYS A 103 -4.64 7.93 -11.37
CA LYS A 103 -3.24 7.55 -11.46
C LYS A 103 -2.97 6.14 -10.92
N VAL A 104 -3.80 5.65 -10.00
CA VAL A 104 -3.62 4.32 -9.40
C VAL A 104 -4.15 3.25 -10.34
N VAL A 105 -3.29 2.30 -10.70
CA VAL A 105 -3.63 1.17 -11.59
C VAL A 105 -3.61 -0.19 -10.90
N GLY A 106 -3.14 -0.24 -9.64
CA GLY A 106 -3.13 -1.46 -8.82
C GLY A 106 -2.87 -1.16 -7.35
N LEU A 107 -3.35 -2.04 -6.49
CA LEU A 107 -3.30 -1.92 -5.03
C LEU A 107 -2.57 -3.10 -4.42
N VAL A 108 -1.66 -2.85 -3.46
CA VAL A 108 -1.00 -3.93 -2.70
C VAL A 108 -1.26 -3.72 -1.21
N TYR A 109 -1.88 -4.71 -0.59
CA TYR A 109 -2.19 -4.74 0.83
C TYR A 109 -1.16 -5.61 1.56
N VAL A 110 -0.47 -5.06 2.54
CA VAL A 110 0.59 -5.76 3.28
C VAL A 110 0.18 -5.86 4.74
N ALA A 111 -0.23 -7.05 5.20
CA ALA A 111 -0.77 -7.28 6.55
C ALA A 111 -1.79 -6.17 6.91
N ALA A 112 -2.83 -5.96 6.07
CA ALA A 112 -3.55 -4.71 6.03
C ALA A 112 -5.07 -4.86 5.96
N PHE A 113 -5.78 -3.86 6.49
CA PHE A 113 -7.22 -3.73 6.34
C PHE A 113 -7.60 -3.45 4.88
N GLN A 114 -8.67 -4.11 4.42
CA GLN A 114 -9.26 -3.91 3.10
C GLN A 114 -10.79 -3.76 3.22
N PRO A 115 -11.27 -2.65 3.79
CA PRO A 115 -12.71 -2.42 3.97
C PRO A 115 -13.44 -2.22 2.64
N ASP A 116 -14.74 -2.51 2.63
CA ASP A 116 -15.66 -2.12 1.56
C ASP A 116 -16.25 -0.72 1.84
N ALA A 117 -16.91 -0.13 0.85
CA ALA A 117 -17.65 1.11 1.03
C ALA A 117 -18.66 0.97 2.19
N GLY A 118 -18.66 1.94 3.11
CA GLY A 118 -19.45 1.92 4.34
C GLY A 118 -18.83 1.09 5.48
N GLU A 119 -17.68 0.44 5.28
CA GLU A 119 -16.97 -0.27 6.33
C GLU A 119 -15.75 0.53 6.82
N SER A 120 -15.41 0.35 8.10
CA SER A 120 -14.22 0.95 8.72
C SER A 120 -13.16 -0.09 9.07
N ALA A 121 -11.92 0.34 9.32
CA ALA A 121 -10.88 -0.54 9.85
C ALA A 121 -11.27 -1.11 11.22
N LEU A 122 -11.94 -0.33 12.07
CA LEU A 122 -12.41 -0.78 13.39
C LEU A 122 -13.38 -1.96 13.29
N LYS A 123 -14.30 -1.94 12.32
CA LYS A 123 -15.21 -3.07 12.07
C LYS A 123 -14.43 -4.38 11.89
N TRP A 124 -13.34 -4.32 11.11
CA TRP A 124 -12.53 -5.50 10.82
C TRP A 124 -11.55 -5.85 11.94
N ALA A 125 -11.07 -4.87 12.70
CA ALA A 125 -10.28 -5.12 13.91
C ALA A 125 -11.09 -5.87 14.97
N MET A 126 -12.42 -5.71 14.97
CA MET A 126 -13.35 -6.40 15.88
C MET A 126 -13.91 -7.72 15.32
N ASP A 127 -13.53 -8.14 14.11
CA ASP A 127 -14.01 -9.39 13.48
C ASP A 127 -13.49 -10.65 14.19
N ALA A 128 -12.37 -10.54 14.91
CA ALA A 128 -11.80 -11.61 15.73
C ALA A 128 -11.35 -11.06 17.10
N PRO A 129 -11.34 -11.89 18.15
CA PRO A 129 -10.75 -11.49 19.42
C PRO A 129 -9.28 -11.09 19.22
N PRO A 130 -8.80 -10.03 19.91
CA PRO A 130 -7.40 -9.64 19.84
C PRO A 130 -6.48 -10.76 20.38
N ALA A 131 -5.32 -10.92 19.77
CA ALA A 131 -4.30 -11.83 20.29
C ALA A 131 -3.87 -11.40 21.72
N PRO A 132 -3.51 -12.34 22.60
CA PRO A 132 -3.03 -12.00 23.97
C PRO A 132 -1.85 -11.02 23.98
N GLU A 133 -1.01 -11.07 22.95
CA GLU A 133 0.16 -10.21 22.76
C GLU A 133 -0.23 -8.81 22.26
N ASN A 134 -1.44 -8.60 21.73
CA ASN A 134 -1.89 -7.30 21.25
C ASN A 134 -1.85 -6.28 22.40
N GLY A 135 -1.25 -5.13 22.15
CA GLY A 135 -0.98 -4.11 23.16
C GLY A 135 -1.58 -2.73 22.81
N ILE A 136 -2.53 -2.65 21.90
CA ILE A 136 -3.21 -1.37 21.61
C ILE A 136 -3.99 -0.95 22.86
N LEU A 137 -3.66 0.24 23.39
CA LEU A 137 -4.30 0.80 24.58
C LEU A 137 -5.61 1.49 24.20
N ASN A 138 -6.48 1.69 25.20
CA ASN A 138 -7.66 2.54 25.02
C ASN A 138 -7.24 3.97 24.67
N PRO A 139 -8.07 4.73 23.92
CA PRO A 139 -7.77 6.12 23.61
C PRO A 139 -7.54 6.94 24.90
N ASP A 140 -6.59 7.86 24.82
CA ASP A 140 -6.39 8.86 25.89
C ASP A 140 -7.51 9.91 25.89
N ALA A 141 -7.45 10.87 26.83
CA ALA A 141 -8.47 11.93 26.94
C ALA A 141 -8.58 12.84 25.69
N ALA A 142 -7.54 12.87 24.85
CA ALA A 142 -7.52 13.61 23.59
C ALA A 142 -7.99 12.76 22.39
N GLY A 143 -8.30 11.48 22.61
CA GLY A 143 -8.79 10.56 21.59
C GLY A 143 -7.68 9.88 20.77
N PHE A 144 -6.45 9.80 21.30
CA PHE A 144 -5.35 9.14 20.61
C PHE A 144 -5.03 7.77 21.21
N LEU A 145 -4.70 6.85 20.33
CA LEU A 145 -4.26 5.48 20.62
C LEU A 145 -2.73 5.43 20.70
N TYR A 146 -2.26 4.60 21.60
CA TYR A 146 -0.85 4.24 21.78
C TYR A 146 -0.72 2.73 21.93
N TYR A 147 0.49 2.23 21.78
CA TYR A 147 0.79 0.82 22.03
C TYR A 147 1.47 0.64 23.39
N ASP A 148 1.12 -0.42 24.13
CA ASP A 148 1.79 -0.79 25.38
C ASP A 148 3.24 -1.18 25.09
N LYS A 149 4.20 -0.52 25.77
CA LYS A 149 5.63 -0.76 25.61
C LYS A 149 6.04 -2.21 25.86
N ALA A 150 5.45 -2.84 26.90
CA ALA A 150 5.80 -4.21 27.26
C ALA A 150 5.32 -5.24 26.23
N LYS A 151 4.28 -4.91 25.47
CA LYS A 151 3.68 -5.77 24.45
C LYS A 151 4.12 -5.44 23.02
N PHE A 152 4.74 -4.29 22.77
CA PHE A 152 5.02 -3.80 21.42
C PHE A 152 5.86 -4.78 20.60
N HIS A 153 6.96 -5.32 21.16
CA HIS A 153 7.80 -6.26 20.44
C HIS A 153 7.00 -7.55 20.11
N ALA A 154 6.39 -8.18 21.10
CA ALA A 154 5.68 -9.45 20.89
C ALA A 154 4.43 -9.33 20.03
N GLY A 155 3.68 -8.23 20.18
CA GLY A 155 2.38 -8.04 19.54
C GLY A 155 2.42 -7.33 18.19
N PHE A 156 3.49 -6.54 17.92
CA PHE A 156 3.57 -5.74 16.70
C PHE A 156 4.71 -6.18 15.77
N CYS A 157 5.90 -6.47 16.32
CA CYS A 157 7.11 -6.66 15.52
C CYS A 157 8.02 -7.79 16.05
N ALA A 158 7.42 -8.96 16.37
CA ALA A 158 8.10 -10.08 17.03
C ALA A 158 9.29 -10.67 16.25
N ASP A 159 9.40 -10.43 14.95
CA ASP A 159 10.43 -10.98 14.06
C ASP A 159 11.53 -9.97 13.67
N VAL A 160 11.60 -8.82 14.34
CA VAL A 160 12.75 -7.91 14.26
C VAL A 160 13.58 -7.97 15.55
N SER A 161 14.80 -7.41 15.54
CA SER A 161 15.61 -7.37 16.76
C SER A 161 14.96 -6.50 17.84
N LYS A 162 15.31 -6.78 19.10
CA LYS A 162 14.79 -5.99 20.22
C LYS A 162 15.18 -4.52 20.10
N GLU A 163 16.41 -4.21 19.69
CA GLU A 163 16.89 -2.84 19.49
C GLU A 163 16.06 -2.11 18.43
N LYS A 164 15.71 -2.81 17.34
CA LYS A 164 14.85 -2.24 16.30
C LYS A 164 13.44 -2.01 16.83
N ALA A 165 12.89 -2.96 17.58
CA ALA A 165 11.57 -2.84 18.21
C ALA A 165 11.52 -1.69 19.22
N ASP A 166 12.56 -1.53 20.06
CA ASP A 166 12.67 -0.43 21.03
C ASP A 166 12.71 0.93 20.33
N PHE A 167 13.44 1.04 19.21
CA PHE A 167 13.48 2.28 18.42
C PHE A 167 12.13 2.55 17.74
N MET A 168 11.51 1.55 17.14
CA MET A 168 10.18 1.69 16.51
C MET A 168 9.12 2.12 17.53
N PHE A 169 9.17 1.57 18.74
CA PHE A 169 8.30 2.01 19.83
C PHE A 169 8.53 3.48 20.19
N ALA A 170 9.79 3.89 20.32
CA ALA A 170 10.14 5.26 20.69
C ALA A 170 9.81 6.31 19.61
N SER A 171 9.76 5.90 18.35
CA SER A 171 9.47 6.76 17.19
C SER A 171 8.02 6.73 16.72
N GLN A 172 7.15 5.88 17.33
CA GLN A 172 5.75 5.84 16.94
C GLN A 172 5.05 7.18 17.19
N GLY A 173 4.22 7.61 16.22
CA GLY A 173 3.32 8.75 16.41
C GLY A 173 2.02 8.32 17.09
N PRO A 174 1.32 9.24 17.79
CA PRO A 174 -0.03 9.00 18.28
C PRO A 174 -1.00 8.79 17.11
N VAL A 175 -2.02 7.95 17.30
CA VAL A 175 -2.98 7.59 16.27
C VAL A 175 -4.37 8.03 16.67
N GLY A 176 -5.02 8.88 15.88
CA GLY A 176 -6.39 9.33 16.13
C GLY A 176 -7.38 8.16 16.06
N ALA A 177 -7.97 7.80 17.21
CA ALA A 177 -8.91 6.68 17.31
C ALA A 177 -10.12 6.82 16.37
N LYS A 178 -10.58 8.07 16.15
CA LYS A 178 -11.69 8.37 15.26
C LYS A 178 -11.45 7.85 13.84
N GLY A 179 -10.21 7.93 13.34
CA GLY A 179 -9.87 7.45 12.00
C GLY A 179 -10.22 5.98 11.79
N PHE A 180 -9.92 5.12 12.78
CA PHE A 180 -10.25 3.69 12.70
C PHE A 180 -11.74 3.40 12.58
N GLY A 181 -12.59 4.23 13.18
CA GLY A 181 -14.04 4.13 13.10
C GLY A 181 -14.66 4.78 11.85
N THR A 182 -13.90 5.58 11.12
CA THR A 182 -14.40 6.27 9.92
C THR A 182 -14.57 5.27 8.77
N PRO A 183 -15.78 5.12 8.21
CA PRO A 183 -15.99 4.26 7.05
C PRO A 183 -15.32 4.82 5.80
N VAL A 184 -14.77 3.94 4.95
CA VAL A 184 -14.37 4.34 3.60
C VAL A 184 -15.61 4.65 2.75
N SER A 185 -15.52 5.65 1.91
CA SER A 185 -16.64 6.09 1.05
C SER A 185 -16.71 5.26 -0.23
N GLN A 186 -15.55 4.91 -0.80
CA GLN A 186 -15.44 4.12 -2.03
C GLN A 186 -14.30 3.12 -1.91
N ALA A 187 -14.58 1.88 -2.26
CA ALA A 187 -13.58 0.81 -2.22
C ALA A 187 -12.87 0.64 -3.58
N ALA A 188 -11.68 1.20 -3.72
CA ALA A 188 -10.92 1.19 -4.96
C ALA A 188 -10.64 -0.22 -5.51
N TRP A 189 -10.53 -1.23 -4.65
CA TRP A 189 -10.33 -2.63 -5.04
C TRP A 189 -11.49 -3.22 -5.87
N LYS A 190 -12.67 -2.58 -5.88
CA LYS A 190 -13.79 -2.99 -6.76
C LYS A 190 -13.52 -2.73 -8.24
N THR A 191 -12.66 -1.78 -8.54
CA THR A 191 -12.35 -1.36 -9.91
C THR A 191 -10.88 -1.54 -10.29
N LYS A 192 -10.02 -1.80 -9.30
CA LYS A 192 -8.57 -1.95 -9.49
C LYS A 192 -8.13 -3.37 -9.11
N PRO A 193 -7.20 -3.97 -9.86
CA PRO A 193 -6.60 -5.24 -9.45
C PRO A 193 -5.86 -5.06 -8.13
N SER A 194 -5.92 -6.08 -7.27
CA SER A 194 -5.28 -6.03 -5.96
C SER A 194 -4.50 -7.30 -5.64
N TRP A 195 -3.42 -7.12 -4.88
CA TRP A 195 -2.55 -8.16 -4.32
C TRP A 195 -2.48 -7.97 -2.81
N GLY A 196 -2.44 -9.07 -2.06
CA GLY A 196 -2.44 -9.05 -0.62
C GLY A 196 -1.36 -9.97 -0.04
N ILE A 197 -0.65 -9.50 0.96
CA ILE A 197 0.27 -10.30 1.75
C ILE A 197 -0.37 -10.53 3.11
N VAL A 198 -0.61 -11.80 3.43
CA VAL A 198 -1.04 -12.25 4.76
C VAL A 198 0.21 -12.59 5.57
N ALA A 199 0.41 -11.91 6.69
CA ALA A 199 1.47 -12.23 7.64
C ALA A 199 0.97 -13.32 8.61
N THR A 200 1.43 -14.58 8.45
CA THR A 200 0.81 -15.73 9.13
C THR A 200 1.07 -15.79 10.63
N ALA A 201 2.00 -14.99 11.17
CA ALA A 201 2.26 -14.85 12.61
C ALA A 201 1.86 -13.45 13.14
N ASP A 202 1.01 -12.72 12.42
CA ASP A 202 0.50 -11.41 12.84
C ASP A 202 -0.33 -11.52 14.13
N LYS A 203 -0.05 -10.62 15.10
CA LYS A 203 -0.75 -10.50 16.38
C LYS A 203 -1.52 -9.18 16.51
N SER A 204 -1.41 -8.30 15.53
CA SER A 204 -2.12 -7.02 15.45
C SER A 204 -3.42 -7.13 14.66
N ILE A 205 -3.37 -7.77 13.49
CA ILE A 205 -4.54 -8.15 12.70
C ILE A 205 -4.56 -9.68 12.61
N SER A 206 -5.69 -10.31 12.90
CA SER A 206 -5.80 -11.77 12.73
C SER A 206 -5.53 -12.16 11.26
N PRO A 207 -4.63 -13.12 10.99
CA PRO A 207 -4.40 -13.61 9.63
C PRO A 207 -5.67 -14.13 8.96
N ASP A 208 -6.62 -14.68 9.73
CA ASP A 208 -7.89 -15.13 9.19
C ASP A 208 -8.80 -13.95 8.79
N THR A 209 -8.75 -12.84 9.51
CA THR A 209 -9.43 -11.60 9.13
C THR A 209 -8.84 -11.04 7.82
N GLU A 210 -7.52 -11.03 7.66
CA GLU A 210 -6.88 -10.64 6.40
C GLU A 210 -7.33 -11.55 5.24
N ARG A 211 -7.27 -12.87 5.41
CA ARG A 211 -7.74 -13.85 4.40
C ARG A 211 -9.19 -13.62 4.01
N LYS A 212 -10.06 -13.34 5.00
CA LYS A 212 -11.48 -13.09 4.78
C LYS A 212 -11.71 -11.84 3.92
N MET A 213 -11.03 -10.73 4.23
CA MET A 213 -11.11 -9.50 3.43
C MET A 213 -10.59 -9.71 2.01
N TYR A 214 -9.41 -10.31 1.87
CA TYR A 214 -8.76 -10.51 0.57
C TYR A 214 -9.49 -11.50 -0.33
N LYS A 215 -10.06 -12.56 0.26
CA LYS A 215 -10.89 -13.52 -0.47
C LYS A 215 -12.16 -12.90 -1.02
N ARG A 216 -12.83 -12.07 -0.19
CA ARG A 216 -14.05 -11.35 -0.59
C ARG A 216 -13.82 -10.43 -1.78
N SER A 217 -12.70 -9.75 -1.81
CA SER A 217 -12.36 -8.76 -2.84
C SER A 217 -11.77 -9.38 -4.12
N GLY A 218 -11.48 -10.69 -4.13
CA GLY A 218 -10.74 -11.33 -5.22
C GLY A 218 -9.26 -10.94 -5.30
N THR A 219 -8.70 -10.42 -4.21
CA THR A 219 -7.28 -10.07 -4.09
C THR A 219 -6.39 -11.30 -4.26
N LYS A 220 -5.31 -11.20 -5.04
CA LYS A 220 -4.31 -12.27 -5.20
C LYS A 220 -3.47 -12.38 -3.93
N ILE A 221 -3.65 -13.48 -3.19
CA ILE A 221 -3.05 -13.68 -1.87
C ILE A 221 -1.67 -14.32 -1.98
N THR A 222 -0.71 -13.78 -1.23
CA THR A 222 0.58 -14.39 -0.91
C THR A 222 0.67 -14.51 0.61
N GLU A 223 0.96 -15.69 1.14
CA GLU A 223 1.16 -15.87 2.57
C GLU A 223 2.65 -15.94 2.90
N LEU A 224 3.07 -15.18 3.90
CA LEU A 224 4.45 -15.13 4.38
C LEU A 224 4.46 -15.35 5.90
N ASN A 225 5.37 -16.21 6.37
CA ASN A 225 5.55 -16.38 7.81
C ASN A 225 6.34 -15.19 8.39
N GLY A 226 5.69 -14.34 9.17
CA GLY A 226 6.27 -13.18 9.83
C GLY A 226 5.26 -12.44 10.67
N SER A 227 5.73 -11.46 11.45
CA SER A 227 4.90 -10.60 12.30
C SER A 227 4.16 -9.54 11.48
N HIS A 228 3.43 -8.66 12.18
CA HIS A 228 2.70 -7.55 11.56
C HIS A 228 3.57 -6.63 10.70
N VAL A 229 4.86 -6.48 11.03
CA VAL A 229 5.81 -5.66 10.26
C VAL A 229 6.58 -6.46 9.21
N ILE A 230 5.92 -7.39 8.54
CA ILE A 230 6.49 -8.29 7.52
C ILE A 230 7.33 -7.57 6.46
N PHE A 231 7.00 -6.32 6.13
CA PHE A 231 7.75 -5.51 5.16
C PHE A 231 9.13 -5.06 5.67
N ILE A 232 9.34 -5.10 7.01
CA ILE A 232 10.64 -4.83 7.64
C ILE A 232 11.46 -6.12 7.70
N SER A 233 10.86 -7.23 8.15
CA SER A 233 11.56 -8.49 8.36
C SER A 233 11.81 -9.28 7.06
N LYS A 234 10.92 -9.11 6.07
CA LYS A 234 10.97 -9.82 4.76
C LYS A 234 10.85 -8.86 3.57
N PRO A 235 11.71 -7.82 3.48
CA PRO A 235 11.59 -6.80 2.45
C PRO A 235 11.76 -7.32 1.03
N LYS A 236 12.48 -8.43 0.83
CA LYS A 236 12.69 -9.04 -0.50
C LYS A 236 11.41 -9.67 -1.03
N GLU A 237 10.73 -10.42 -0.18
CA GLU A 237 9.49 -11.10 -0.51
C GLU A 237 8.36 -10.09 -0.75
N VAL A 238 8.26 -9.06 0.09
CA VAL A 238 7.29 -7.97 -0.08
C VAL A 238 7.56 -7.20 -1.37
N ALA A 239 8.80 -6.83 -1.67
CA ALA A 239 9.17 -6.17 -2.91
C ALA A 239 8.83 -7.02 -4.15
N ALA A 240 8.98 -8.35 -4.08
CA ALA A 240 8.63 -9.26 -5.19
C ALA A 240 7.12 -9.24 -5.50
N VAL A 241 6.25 -9.17 -4.48
CA VAL A 241 4.80 -9.03 -4.69
C VAL A 241 4.47 -7.67 -5.32
N ILE A 242 5.11 -6.59 -4.85
CA ILE A 242 4.93 -5.24 -5.43
C ILE A 242 5.38 -5.21 -6.90
N GLU A 243 6.50 -5.83 -7.24
CA GLU A 243 6.96 -5.95 -8.62
C GLU A 243 6.00 -6.75 -9.50
N THR A 244 5.42 -7.82 -8.95
CA THR A 244 4.40 -8.60 -9.65
C THR A 244 3.19 -7.74 -9.96
N ALA A 245 2.74 -6.94 -8.98
CA ALA A 245 1.65 -6.00 -9.17
C ALA A 245 1.96 -4.97 -10.27
N ALA A 246 3.17 -4.39 -10.27
CA ALA A 246 3.60 -3.42 -11.28
C ALA A 246 3.63 -4.01 -12.70
N LYS A 247 4.08 -5.27 -12.84
CA LYS A 247 4.16 -5.96 -14.12
C LYS A 247 2.78 -6.42 -14.65
N GLU A 248 1.87 -6.81 -13.76
CA GLU A 248 0.57 -7.33 -14.15
C GLU A 248 -0.47 -6.22 -14.38
N ALA A 249 -0.40 -5.11 -13.63
CA ALA A 249 -1.27 -3.97 -13.84
C ALA A 249 -1.02 -3.25 -15.18
N ASP A 250 0.19 -3.34 -15.74
CA ASP A 250 0.56 -2.76 -17.02
C ASP A 250 -0.07 -3.48 -18.23
N LYS A 251 -0.57 -4.70 -18.04
CA LYS A 251 -1.11 -5.54 -19.14
C LYS A 251 -2.60 -5.32 -19.41
N LYS A 252 -3.23 -4.38 -18.70
CA LYS A 252 -4.64 -4.04 -18.87
C LYS A 252 -4.82 -2.67 -19.49
#